data_c3151ccb53986c814a82a8d1e00d1191
#
_entry.id   c3151ccb53986c814a82a8d1e00d1191
#
_cell.length_a   1.000
_cell.length_b   1.000
_cell.length_c   1.000
_cell.angle_alpha   90.00
_cell.angle_beta   90.00
_cell.angle_gamma   90.00
#
_symmetry.space_group_name_H-M   'P 1'
#
loop_
_entity.id
_entity.type
_entity.pdbx_description
1 polymer ?
#
loop_
_entity_poly.entity_id
_entity_poly.type
_entity_poly.pdbx_seq_one_letter_code
_entity_poly.pdbx_strand_id
1 'polypeptide(L)'
;MVFHVSDVSVEEGFTYHWRHTHEEVIDAAAEVINLLLGDRAWPFDFLVENQWWPGFTFTEPELTRRLLDGIRAERKGIMLDIGHLMNCDTSLRTLEEGADYVHRMLDRHGGLCRYIRGIHLHCSLSGEYVRAHTGFLPPRLPLDYLKVLVHLSRFMKDKFQ
;
A
#
# COMPACT_ATOMS: atom_id res chain seq x y z
N MET A 1 4.23 -2.69 14.02
CA MET A 1 5.06 -2.59 12.80
C MET A 1 4.13 -2.60 11.61
N VAL A 2 4.36 -1.74 10.61
CA VAL A 2 3.54 -1.66 9.39
C VAL A 2 4.37 -2.09 8.19
N PHE A 3 3.77 -2.85 7.27
CA PHE A 3 4.40 -3.39 6.07
C PHE A 3 3.49 -3.14 4.86
N HIS A 4 3.98 -2.44 3.86
CA HIS A 4 3.27 -2.23 2.59
C HIS A 4 3.32 -3.50 1.75
N VAL A 5 2.17 -4.02 1.37
CA VAL A 5 2.06 -5.23 0.54
C VAL A 5 1.85 -4.82 -0.91
N SER A 6 2.94 -4.57 -1.60
CA SER A 6 2.95 -4.16 -3.01
C SER A 6 4.29 -4.50 -3.63
N ASP A 7 4.28 -4.80 -4.92
CA ASP A 7 5.47 -4.95 -5.74
C ASP A 7 5.33 -4.08 -6.99
N VAL A 8 6.16 -3.04 -7.05
CA VAL A 8 6.15 -2.07 -8.16
C VAL A 8 7.58 -1.63 -8.45
N SER A 9 8.07 -1.98 -9.62
CA SER A 9 9.32 -1.43 -10.15
C SER A 9 9.14 0.04 -10.56
N VAL A 10 10.24 0.74 -10.73
CA VAL A 10 10.23 2.12 -11.24
C VAL A 10 9.51 2.20 -12.60
N GLU A 11 9.76 1.24 -13.48
CA GLU A 11 9.12 1.18 -14.81
C GLU A 11 7.61 1.00 -14.72
N GLU A 12 7.13 0.09 -13.87
CA GLU A 12 5.70 -0.13 -13.64
C GLU A 12 5.02 1.09 -13.04
N GLY A 13 5.66 1.75 -12.06
CA GLY A 13 5.17 3.00 -11.48
C GLY A 13 5.06 4.13 -12.51
N PHE A 14 5.86 4.10 -13.59
CA PHE A 14 5.80 5.05 -14.70
C PHE A 14 4.76 4.70 -15.76
N THR A 15 4.64 3.40 -16.10
CA THR A 15 3.84 2.95 -17.23
C THR A 15 2.46 2.45 -16.86
N TYR A 16 2.25 2.10 -15.60
CA TYR A 16 1.07 1.37 -15.10
C TYR A 16 0.83 0.04 -15.84
N HIS A 17 1.91 -0.54 -16.38
CA HIS A 17 1.89 -1.88 -16.95
C HIS A 17 2.48 -2.87 -15.95
N TRP A 18 1.59 -3.59 -15.26
CA TRP A 18 1.95 -4.49 -14.18
C TRP A 18 2.50 -5.80 -14.71
N ARG A 19 3.55 -6.31 -14.08
CA ARG A 19 4.20 -7.60 -14.39
C ARG A 19 3.62 -8.74 -13.57
N HIS A 20 3.08 -8.42 -12.40
CA HIS A 20 2.55 -9.36 -11.46
C HIS A 20 1.08 -9.09 -11.16
N THR A 21 0.34 -10.16 -10.86
CA THR A 21 -1.04 -10.07 -10.40
C THR A 21 -1.10 -9.74 -8.90
N HIS A 22 -2.26 -9.35 -8.40
CA HIS A 22 -2.46 -9.15 -6.97
C HIS A 22 -2.17 -10.43 -6.18
N GLU A 23 -2.59 -11.59 -6.68
CA GLU A 23 -2.40 -12.89 -6.06
C GLU A 23 -0.92 -13.25 -5.91
N GLU A 24 -0.14 -13.09 -6.98
CA GLU A 24 1.30 -13.36 -6.98
C GLU A 24 2.02 -12.50 -5.96
N VAL A 25 1.71 -11.21 -5.90
CA VAL A 25 2.33 -10.28 -4.92
C VAL A 25 1.91 -10.61 -3.50
N ILE A 26 0.64 -10.96 -3.27
CA ILE A 26 0.13 -11.34 -1.95
C ILE A 26 0.80 -12.61 -1.44
N ASP A 27 0.94 -13.62 -2.28
CA ASP A 27 1.58 -14.89 -1.91
C ASP A 27 3.06 -14.67 -1.58
N ALA A 28 3.79 -13.95 -2.43
CA ALA A 28 5.19 -13.62 -2.21
C ALA A 28 5.38 -12.77 -0.93
N ALA A 29 4.49 -11.80 -0.68
CA ALA A 29 4.52 -11.00 0.54
C ALA A 29 4.30 -11.85 1.79
N ALA A 30 3.32 -12.76 1.77
CA ALA A 30 3.06 -13.67 2.89
C ALA A 30 4.28 -14.57 3.17
N GLU A 31 4.94 -15.09 2.13
CA GLU A 31 6.18 -15.87 2.25
C GLU A 31 7.30 -15.04 2.89
N VAL A 32 7.58 -13.85 2.39
CA VAL A 32 8.60 -12.94 2.92
C VAL A 32 8.31 -12.56 4.37
N ILE A 33 7.07 -12.22 4.69
CA ILE A 33 6.65 -11.90 6.06
C ILE A 33 6.90 -13.08 7.00
N ASN A 34 6.51 -14.27 6.59
CA ASN A 34 6.72 -15.49 7.37
C ASN A 34 8.21 -15.82 7.56
N LEU A 35 9.04 -15.55 6.55
CA LEU A 35 10.49 -15.72 6.64
C LEU A 35 11.12 -14.71 7.61
N LEU A 36 10.71 -13.45 7.55
CA LEU A 36 11.24 -12.37 8.39
C LEU A 36 10.84 -12.51 9.87
N LEU A 37 9.58 -12.88 10.12
CA LEU A 37 9.07 -12.99 11.48
C LEU A 37 9.45 -14.34 12.11
N GLY A 38 9.58 -15.40 11.33
CA GLY A 38 9.80 -16.76 11.81
C GLY A 38 8.65 -17.21 12.72
N ASP A 39 8.95 -18.21 13.56
CA ASP A 39 7.98 -18.77 14.51
C ASP A 39 8.10 -18.12 15.91
N ARG A 40 8.56 -16.86 15.96
CA ARG A 40 8.74 -16.13 17.22
C ARG A 40 7.49 -15.39 17.62
N ALA A 41 7.18 -15.37 18.90
CA ALA A 41 6.20 -14.47 19.47
C ALA A 41 6.82 -13.06 19.58
N TRP A 42 6.31 -12.13 18.78
CA TRP A 42 6.76 -10.74 18.80
C TRP A 42 5.87 -9.89 19.73
N PRO A 43 6.43 -8.93 20.48
CA PRO A 43 5.67 -8.09 21.40
C PRO A 43 4.89 -6.95 20.71
N PHE A 44 4.74 -6.98 19.42
CA PHE A 44 4.03 -5.97 18.64
C PHE A 44 3.01 -6.61 17.68
N ASP A 45 2.05 -5.81 17.24
CA ASP A 45 1.16 -6.19 16.15
C ASP A 45 1.85 -5.94 14.80
N PHE A 46 1.83 -6.95 13.93
CA PHE A 46 2.30 -6.82 12.56
C PHE A 46 1.11 -6.46 11.67
N LEU A 47 1.16 -5.28 11.07
CA LEU A 47 0.07 -4.76 10.26
C LEU A 47 0.47 -4.70 8.79
N VAL A 48 -0.38 -5.25 7.94
CA VAL A 48 -0.26 -5.10 6.49
C VAL A 48 -1.04 -3.87 6.05
N GLU A 49 -0.41 -3.03 5.23
CA GLU A 49 -1.02 -1.79 4.74
C GLU A 49 -1.37 -1.92 3.26
N ASN A 50 -2.59 -1.49 2.93
CA ASN A 50 -3.05 -1.47 1.56
C ASN A 50 -2.39 -0.38 0.73
N GLN A 51 -2.20 -0.67 -0.55
CA GLN A 51 -1.67 0.22 -1.57
C GLN A 51 -2.66 0.31 -2.74
N TRP A 52 -2.40 1.14 -3.74
CA TRP A 52 -3.21 1.21 -4.98
C TRP A 52 -2.53 0.52 -6.17
N TRP A 53 -1.40 -0.12 -5.94
CA TRP A 53 -0.63 -0.91 -6.90
C TRP A 53 -0.88 -2.41 -6.71
N PRO A 54 -0.35 -3.29 -7.59
CA PRO A 54 -0.50 -4.73 -7.40
C PRO A 54 -0.05 -5.20 -6.03
N GLY A 55 -0.86 -6.06 -5.43
CA GLY A 55 -0.72 -6.55 -4.06
C GLY A 55 -2.01 -6.35 -3.26
N PHE A 56 -1.88 -5.90 -2.02
CA PHE A 56 -3.01 -5.69 -1.13
C PHE A 56 -3.61 -4.30 -1.32
N THR A 57 -4.81 -4.22 -1.92
CA THR A 57 -5.51 -2.95 -2.19
C THR A 57 -6.68 -2.68 -1.26
N PHE A 58 -7.16 -3.67 -0.53
CA PHE A 58 -8.41 -3.63 0.23
C PHE A 58 -9.65 -3.36 -0.64
N THR A 59 -9.64 -3.82 -1.89
CA THR A 59 -10.80 -3.75 -2.79
C THR A 59 -11.54 -5.09 -2.91
N GLU A 60 -10.82 -6.22 -2.73
CA GLU A 60 -11.35 -7.57 -2.88
C GLU A 60 -11.21 -8.37 -1.58
N PRO A 61 -12.34 -8.78 -0.94
CA PRO A 61 -12.32 -9.53 0.32
C PRO A 61 -11.56 -10.86 0.26
N GLU A 62 -11.61 -11.53 -0.89
CA GLU A 62 -10.92 -12.81 -1.11
C GLU A 62 -9.40 -12.65 -1.05
N LEU A 63 -8.88 -11.58 -1.65
CA LEU A 63 -7.45 -11.25 -1.60
C LEU A 63 -7.02 -10.84 -0.20
N THR A 64 -7.87 -10.08 0.50
CA THR A 64 -7.63 -9.73 1.90
C THR A 64 -7.56 -10.97 2.79
N ARG A 65 -8.49 -11.92 2.60
CA ARG A 65 -8.48 -13.20 3.33
C ARG A 65 -7.25 -14.00 3.01
N ARG A 66 -6.89 -14.16 1.70
CA ARG A 66 -5.71 -14.88 1.24
C ARG A 66 -4.44 -14.37 1.91
N LEU A 67 -4.25 -13.05 1.97
CA LEU A 67 -3.12 -12.43 2.64
C LEU A 67 -3.09 -12.75 4.14
N LEU A 68 -4.21 -12.54 4.83
CA LEU A 68 -4.29 -12.78 6.26
C LEU A 68 -4.10 -14.26 6.62
N ASP A 69 -4.67 -15.17 5.85
CA ASP A 69 -4.53 -16.62 6.07
C ASP A 69 -3.11 -17.10 5.75
N GLY A 70 -2.44 -16.47 4.78
CA GLY A 70 -1.06 -16.76 4.41
C GLY A 70 -0.02 -16.37 5.47
N ILE A 71 -0.30 -15.36 6.30
CA ILE A 71 0.61 -14.87 7.35
C ILE A 71 0.43 -15.72 8.62
N ARG A 72 1.53 -16.32 9.12
CA ARG A 72 1.50 -17.18 10.32
C ARG A 72 1.51 -16.43 11.64
N ALA A 73 1.96 -15.17 11.66
CA ALA A 73 2.03 -14.38 12.88
C ALA A 73 0.66 -14.31 13.59
N GLU A 74 0.62 -14.60 14.90
CA GLU A 74 -0.61 -14.54 15.69
C GLU A 74 -1.15 -13.11 15.83
N ARG A 75 -0.24 -12.17 16.10
CA ARG A 75 -0.55 -10.75 16.28
C ARG A 75 -0.47 -10.01 14.93
N LYS A 76 -1.36 -10.33 14.01
CA LYS A 76 -1.46 -9.69 12.70
C LYS A 76 -2.73 -8.86 12.59
N GLY A 77 -2.69 -7.90 11.69
CA GLY A 77 -3.84 -7.03 11.41
C GLY A 77 -3.62 -6.18 10.17
N ILE A 78 -4.51 -5.25 9.97
CA ILE A 78 -4.52 -4.33 8.85
C ILE A 78 -4.31 -2.91 9.37
N MET A 79 -3.40 -2.18 8.73
CA MET A 79 -3.37 -0.74 8.72
C MET A 79 -4.13 -0.30 7.47
N LEU A 80 -5.33 0.26 7.65
CA LEU A 80 -6.14 0.73 6.53
C LEU A 80 -5.74 2.17 6.18
N ASP A 81 -5.07 2.34 5.04
CA ASP A 81 -4.83 3.66 4.49
C ASP A 81 -5.98 4.05 3.56
N ILE A 82 -6.77 5.03 4.00
CA ILE A 82 -7.95 5.49 3.29
C ILE A 82 -7.60 6.24 2.00
N GLY A 83 -6.51 6.99 1.99
CA GLY A 83 -6.05 7.68 0.79
C GLY A 83 -5.57 6.73 -0.29
N HIS A 84 -4.85 5.68 0.08
CA HIS A 84 -4.46 4.61 -0.83
C HIS A 84 -5.68 3.87 -1.39
N LEU A 85 -6.66 3.58 -0.53
CA LEU A 85 -7.90 2.95 -0.96
C LEU A 85 -8.65 3.82 -1.99
N MET A 86 -8.79 5.13 -1.74
CA MET A 86 -9.42 6.05 -2.68
C MET A 86 -8.68 6.14 -4.02
N ASN A 87 -7.36 5.99 -4.04
CA ASN A 87 -6.57 5.99 -5.28
C ASN A 87 -6.84 4.77 -6.18
N CYS A 88 -7.46 3.71 -5.64
CA CYS A 88 -7.89 2.55 -6.44
C CYS A 88 -9.07 2.87 -7.36
N ASP A 89 -9.86 3.89 -7.04
CA ASP A 89 -11.00 4.33 -7.86
C ASP A 89 -10.73 5.71 -8.47
N THR A 90 -10.35 5.71 -9.73
CA THR A 90 -10.02 6.94 -10.47
C THR A 90 -11.24 7.77 -10.87
N SER A 91 -12.46 7.33 -10.55
CA SER A 91 -13.70 8.05 -10.86
C SER A 91 -14.16 9.01 -9.76
N LEU A 92 -13.59 8.91 -8.56
CA LEU A 92 -13.96 9.76 -7.43
C LEU A 92 -13.62 11.23 -7.69
N ARG A 93 -14.58 12.13 -7.41
CA ARG A 93 -14.45 13.57 -7.64
C ARG A 93 -14.74 14.42 -6.39
N THR A 94 -15.54 13.88 -5.46
CA THR A 94 -15.97 14.61 -4.27
C THR A 94 -15.61 13.85 -3.00
N LEU A 95 -15.56 14.54 -1.86
CA LEU A 95 -15.33 13.92 -0.56
C LEU A 95 -16.46 12.95 -0.19
N GLU A 96 -17.68 13.24 -0.58
CA GLU A 96 -18.84 12.41 -0.35
C GLU A 96 -18.72 11.07 -1.11
N GLU A 97 -18.40 11.12 -2.41
CA GLU A 97 -18.13 9.93 -3.22
C GLU A 97 -16.98 9.09 -2.63
N GLY A 98 -15.93 9.75 -2.14
CA GLY A 98 -14.81 9.09 -1.48
C GLY A 98 -15.23 8.40 -0.18
N ALA A 99 -16.03 9.05 0.66
CA ALA A 99 -16.55 8.47 1.90
C ALA A 99 -17.47 7.27 1.60
N ASP A 100 -18.38 7.41 0.63
CA ASP A 100 -19.27 6.33 0.19
C ASP A 100 -18.49 5.15 -0.37
N TYR A 101 -17.41 5.41 -1.11
CA TYR A 101 -16.54 4.35 -1.61
C TYR A 101 -15.86 3.59 -0.48
N VAL A 102 -15.32 4.28 0.51
CA VAL A 102 -14.71 3.65 1.70
C VAL A 102 -15.74 2.80 2.44
N HIS A 103 -16.96 3.32 2.68
CA HIS A 103 -18.03 2.57 3.32
C HIS A 103 -18.39 1.30 2.54
N ARG A 104 -18.54 1.39 1.22
CA ARG A 104 -18.78 0.21 0.37
C ARG A 104 -17.70 -0.85 0.50
N MET A 105 -16.42 -0.44 0.57
CA MET A 105 -15.31 -1.40 0.73
C MET A 105 -15.33 -2.04 2.12
N LEU A 106 -15.64 -1.30 3.16
CA LEU A 106 -15.82 -1.85 4.52
C LEU A 106 -17.00 -2.84 4.57
N ASP A 107 -18.14 -2.50 3.96
CA ASP A 107 -19.31 -3.37 3.90
C ASP A 107 -19.00 -4.67 3.14
N ARG A 108 -18.30 -4.59 2.01
CA ARG A 108 -17.85 -5.77 1.24
C ARG A 108 -16.95 -6.69 2.06
N HIS A 109 -16.06 -6.12 2.89
CA HIS A 109 -15.13 -6.88 3.73
C HIS A 109 -15.82 -7.48 4.96
N GLY A 110 -16.91 -6.89 5.44
CA GLY A 110 -17.73 -7.43 6.51
C GLY A 110 -16.91 -7.88 7.72
N GLY A 111 -16.97 -9.17 8.05
CA GLY A 111 -16.26 -9.73 9.19
C GLY A 111 -14.73 -9.61 9.15
N LEU A 112 -14.13 -9.34 7.98
CA LEU A 112 -12.67 -9.12 7.88
C LEU A 112 -12.26 -7.76 8.47
N CYS A 113 -13.17 -6.81 8.61
CA CYS A 113 -12.90 -5.52 9.22
C CYS A 113 -12.43 -5.64 10.69
N ARG A 114 -12.69 -6.77 11.36
CA ARG A 114 -12.14 -7.04 12.72
C ARG A 114 -10.61 -7.07 12.78
N TYR A 115 -9.95 -7.26 11.64
CA TYR A 115 -8.48 -7.23 11.54
C TYR A 115 -7.90 -5.81 11.41
N ILE A 116 -8.73 -4.79 11.16
CA ILE A 116 -8.28 -3.39 11.12
C ILE A 116 -7.86 -2.99 12.54
N ARG A 117 -6.60 -2.67 12.72
CA ARG A 117 -5.98 -2.27 13.99
C ARG A 117 -5.54 -0.81 14.01
N GLY A 118 -5.45 -0.20 12.83
CA GLY A 118 -5.10 1.19 12.67
C GLY A 118 -5.61 1.76 11.35
N ILE A 119 -5.70 3.07 11.29
CA ILE A 119 -6.16 3.80 10.11
C ILE A 119 -5.20 4.95 9.87
N HIS A 120 -4.68 5.05 8.66
CA HIS A 120 -4.13 6.28 8.13
C HIS A 120 -5.27 7.09 7.54
N LEU A 121 -5.73 8.08 8.31
CA LEU A 121 -6.88 8.90 7.96
C LEU A 121 -6.45 10.12 7.17
N HIS A 122 -6.51 10.02 5.88
CA HIS A 122 -6.38 11.16 5.00
C HIS A 122 -7.26 10.97 3.76
N CYS A 123 -7.59 12.07 3.08
CA CYS A 123 -8.36 12.04 1.87
C CYS A 123 -7.45 12.20 0.66
N SER A 124 -7.64 11.36 -0.34
CA SER A 124 -6.98 11.48 -1.63
C SER A 124 -7.98 11.22 -2.75
N LEU A 125 -8.45 12.30 -3.38
CA LEU A 125 -9.26 12.23 -4.60
C LEU A 125 -8.37 12.34 -5.84
N SER A 126 -7.10 11.99 -5.69
CA SER A 126 -6.06 12.22 -6.70
C SER A 126 -5.72 10.98 -7.53
N GLY A 127 -6.49 9.89 -7.42
CA GLY A 127 -6.18 8.64 -8.14
C GLY A 127 -6.02 8.82 -9.64
N GLU A 128 -6.92 9.57 -10.29
CA GLU A 128 -6.78 9.89 -11.72
C GLU A 128 -5.56 10.76 -11.98
N TYR A 129 -5.34 11.78 -11.15
CA TYR A 129 -4.18 12.66 -11.27
C TYR A 129 -2.88 11.88 -11.08
N VAL A 130 -2.79 11.05 -10.05
CA VAL A 130 -1.62 10.21 -9.76
C VAL A 130 -1.34 9.29 -10.94
N ARG A 131 -2.35 8.58 -11.45
CA ARG A 131 -2.21 7.72 -12.63
C ARG A 131 -1.75 8.48 -13.88
N ALA A 132 -2.29 9.68 -14.11
CA ALA A 132 -1.96 10.48 -15.29
C ALA A 132 -0.57 11.14 -15.18
N HIS A 133 -0.03 11.32 -13.99
CA HIS A 133 1.20 12.07 -13.74
C HIS A 133 2.31 11.23 -13.10
N THR A 134 2.06 9.96 -12.80
CA THR A 134 3.10 9.05 -12.31
C THR A 134 4.19 8.94 -13.36
N GLY A 135 5.43 9.13 -12.93
CA GLY A 135 6.59 9.07 -13.80
C GLY A 135 6.91 10.33 -14.60
N PHE A 136 6.09 11.34 -14.51
CA PHE A 136 6.44 12.64 -15.06
C PHE A 136 7.19 13.46 -14.02
N LEU A 137 8.45 13.75 -14.31
CA LEU A 137 9.13 14.81 -13.58
C LEU A 137 8.42 16.12 -13.88
N PRO A 138 8.02 16.90 -12.85
CA PRO A 138 7.44 18.20 -13.09
C PRO A 138 8.40 19.04 -13.94
N PRO A 139 7.92 19.82 -14.91
CA PRO A 139 8.75 20.54 -15.87
C PRO A 139 9.68 21.58 -15.20
N ARG A 140 9.48 21.83 -13.92
CA ARG A 140 10.36 22.64 -13.06
C ARG A 140 10.45 21.96 -11.70
N LEU A 141 11.40 21.03 -11.56
CA LEU A 141 11.86 20.66 -10.23
C LEU A 141 12.65 21.86 -9.67
N PRO A 142 12.26 22.38 -8.51
CA PRO A 142 13.11 23.36 -7.81
C PRO A 142 14.50 22.73 -7.64
N LEU A 143 15.55 23.48 -8.01
CA LEU A 143 16.94 23.01 -7.85
C LEU A 143 17.23 22.53 -6.43
N ASP A 144 16.53 23.10 -5.45
CA ASP A 144 16.63 22.72 -4.04
C ASP A 144 16.06 21.31 -3.76
N TYR A 145 15.04 20.87 -4.48
CA TYR A 145 14.49 19.52 -4.36
C TYR A 145 15.50 18.45 -4.84
N LEU A 146 16.19 18.73 -5.96
CA LEU A 146 17.26 17.85 -6.44
C LEU A 146 18.44 17.81 -5.46
N LYS A 147 18.78 18.93 -4.81
CA LYS A 147 19.81 18.97 -3.76
C LYS A 147 19.42 18.11 -2.56
N VAL A 148 18.17 18.16 -2.13
CA VAL A 148 17.65 17.32 -1.03
C VAL A 148 17.70 15.85 -1.39
N LEU A 149 17.28 15.46 -2.59
CA LEU A 149 17.36 14.07 -3.06
C LEU A 149 18.80 13.55 -3.13
N VAL A 150 19.71 14.35 -3.64
CA VAL A 150 21.15 14.00 -3.68
C VAL A 150 21.73 13.89 -2.28
N HIS A 151 21.34 14.77 -1.37
CA HIS A 151 21.80 14.73 0.01
C HIS A 151 21.28 13.48 0.74
N LEU A 152 19.99 13.15 0.59
CA LEU A 152 19.39 11.94 1.15
C LEU A 152 20.03 10.68 0.59
N SER A 153 20.29 10.62 -0.71
CA SER A 153 20.94 9.45 -1.33
C SER A 153 22.36 9.23 -0.81
N ARG A 154 23.13 10.31 -0.59
CA ARG A 154 24.45 10.24 0.03
C ARG A 154 24.37 9.80 1.49
N PHE A 155 23.48 10.41 2.27
CA PHE A 155 23.26 10.05 3.67
C PHE A 155 22.88 8.57 3.84
N MET A 156 21.99 8.05 2.97
CA MET A 156 21.62 6.63 2.97
C MET A 156 22.81 5.74 2.63
N LYS A 157 23.60 6.11 1.63
CA LYS A 157 24.80 5.36 1.24
C LYS A 157 25.83 5.28 2.36
N ASP A 158 26.06 6.38 3.09
CA ASP A 158 27.03 6.45 4.20
C ASP A 158 26.55 5.70 5.47
N LYS A 159 25.26 5.47 5.61
CA LYS A 159 24.67 4.76 6.77
C LYS A 159 24.60 3.25 6.59
N PHE A 160 24.58 2.76 5.35
CA PHE A 160 24.37 1.34 5.03
C PHE A 160 25.58 0.68 4.35
N GLN A 161 26.76 1.31 4.39
CA GLN A 161 28.07 0.71 4.17
C GLN A 161 28.72 0.34 5.51
#